data_d7cd945c38289663b3bbc9d70345b555
#
_entry.id   d7cd945c38289663b3bbc9d70345b555
#
_cell.length_a   1.000
_cell.length_b   1.000
_cell.length_c   1.000
_cell.angle_alpha   90.00
_cell.angle_beta   90.00
_cell.angle_gamma   90.00
#
_symmetry.space_group_name_H-M   'P 1'
#
loop_
_entity.id
_entity.type
_entity.pdbx_description
1 polymer ?
#
loop_
_entity_poly.entity_id
_entity_poly.type
_entity_poly.pdbx_seq_one_letter_code
_entity_poly.pdbx_strand_id
1 'polypeptide(L)'
;SNAGNTVNANYTVKYGDSLYKIAQAYGTTVSTLIGDNGMVAERIYVGQQIYVPQKAEAVTPQTQTKTATTEKNYVAENQNANPLSLSDEEIYMMAKMIYGEARGESYQGQVAVGAVILNRIKSSSFPNTMEGVLFQNKQFSAVGDGQYYLSPNDSALKAAREAAKGADPTYGSTFYWNPVKAPNNSFLNAKPIITTIGSHVFAG
;
A
#
# COMPACT_ATOMS: atom_id res chain seq x y z
N SER A 1 22.94 15.43 23.00
CA SER A 1 21.49 15.67 23.02
C SER A 1 21.18 16.96 22.27
N ASN A 2 20.97 16.88 20.96
CA ASN A 2 20.41 17.97 20.17
C ASN A 2 19.03 17.50 19.69
N ALA A 3 18.01 17.81 20.48
CA ALA A 3 16.65 17.86 19.98
C ALA A 3 16.59 19.10 19.06
N GLY A 4 16.69 18.86 17.76
CA GLY A 4 16.49 19.89 16.75
C GLY A 4 15.08 20.44 16.91
N ASN A 5 14.97 21.74 17.17
CA ASN A 5 13.71 22.46 17.26
C ASN A 5 13.09 22.49 15.87
N THR A 6 12.29 21.47 15.56
CA THR A 6 11.56 21.41 14.28
C THR A 6 10.45 22.46 14.38
N VAL A 7 10.62 23.58 13.67
CA VAL A 7 9.56 24.60 13.58
C VAL A 7 8.46 24.00 12.71
N ASN A 8 7.29 23.79 13.28
CA ASN A 8 6.14 23.25 12.57
C ASN A 8 5.30 24.39 11.97
N ALA A 9 4.80 24.18 10.77
CA ALA A 9 3.87 25.07 10.09
C ALA A 9 2.46 24.46 10.08
N ASN A 10 1.43 25.29 10.07
CA ASN A 10 0.05 24.83 9.88
C ASN A 10 -0.22 24.58 8.40
N TYR A 11 -0.71 23.40 8.09
CA TYR A 11 -1.21 23.03 6.77
C TYR A 11 -2.70 22.79 6.82
N THR A 12 -3.45 23.39 5.91
CA THR A 12 -4.88 23.14 5.77
C THR A 12 -5.09 22.07 4.70
N VAL A 13 -5.65 20.95 5.09
CA VAL A 13 -5.96 19.80 4.22
C VAL A 13 -6.88 20.22 3.09
N LYS A 14 -6.51 19.92 1.84
CA LYS A 14 -7.25 20.23 0.61
C LYS A 14 -7.91 18.98 0.06
N TYR A 15 -8.85 19.17 -0.87
CA TYR A 15 -9.44 18.06 -1.61
C TYR A 15 -8.37 17.29 -2.40
N GLY A 16 -8.36 15.96 -2.26
CA GLY A 16 -7.36 15.08 -2.89
C GLY A 16 -6.08 14.90 -2.09
N ASP A 17 -5.96 15.48 -0.88
CA ASP A 17 -4.84 15.24 0.01
C ASP A 17 -4.96 13.89 0.71
N SER A 18 -3.81 13.32 1.00
CA SER A 18 -3.63 12.23 1.96
C SER A 18 -2.45 12.55 2.87
N LEU A 19 -2.40 11.96 4.07
CA LEU A 19 -1.22 12.13 4.95
C LEU A 19 0.07 11.71 4.25
N TYR A 20 0.01 10.74 3.35
CA TYR A 20 1.15 10.30 2.56
C TYR A 20 1.65 11.40 1.60
N LYS A 21 0.75 12.02 0.80
CA LYS A 21 1.10 13.13 -0.08
C LYS A 21 1.68 14.31 0.70
N ILE A 22 1.06 14.64 1.83
CA ILE A 22 1.51 15.71 2.69
C ILE A 22 2.90 15.37 3.29
N ALA A 23 3.09 14.15 3.79
CA ALA A 23 4.36 13.69 4.31
C ALA A 23 5.48 13.80 3.26
N GLN A 24 5.25 13.33 2.04
CA GLN A 24 6.20 13.46 0.94
C GLN A 24 6.50 14.93 0.60
N ALA A 25 5.47 15.77 0.49
CA ALA A 25 5.64 17.18 0.16
C ALA A 25 6.48 17.97 1.18
N TYR A 26 6.44 17.52 2.44
CA TYR A 26 7.16 18.17 3.56
C TYR A 26 8.39 17.39 4.05
N GLY A 27 8.79 16.30 3.34
CA GLY A 27 10.00 15.54 3.66
C GLY A 27 9.93 14.81 5.01
N THR A 28 8.75 14.37 5.40
CA THR A 28 8.49 13.66 6.66
C THR A 28 7.81 12.30 6.38
N THR A 29 7.38 11.61 7.42
CA THR A 29 6.65 10.34 7.31
C THR A 29 5.21 10.49 7.80
N VAL A 30 4.33 9.61 7.35
CA VAL A 30 2.93 9.55 7.83
C VAL A 30 2.90 9.32 9.34
N SER A 31 3.76 8.45 9.86
CA SER A 31 3.86 8.16 11.29
C SER A 31 4.25 9.41 12.10
N THR A 32 5.19 10.20 11.59
CA THR A 32 5.58 11.48 12.22
C THR A 32 4.42 12.47 12.22
N LEU A 33 3.73 12.63 11.08
CA LEU A 33 2.55 13.52 11.01
C LEU A 33 1.45 13.09 12.00
N ILE A 34 1.19 11.79 12.12
CA ILE A 34 0.21 11.26 13.08
C ILE A 34 0.63 11.59 14.52
N GLY A 35 1.89 11.33 14.88
CA GLY A 35 2.42 11.58 16.21
C GLY A 35 2.41 13.06 16.58
N ASP A 36 2.91 13.92 15.70
CA ASP A 36 3.01 15.38 15.93
C ASP A 36 1.65 16.06 16.03
N ASN A 37 0.61 15.45 15.44
CA ASN A 37 -0.76 15.95 15.46
C ASN A 37 -1.66 15.26 16.47
N GLY A 38 -1.16 14.31 17.25
CA GLY A 38 -1.95 13.55 18.22
C GLY A 38 -3.09 12.77 17.57
N MET A 39 -2.93 12.35 16.31
CA MET A 39 -3.95 11.63 15.57
C MET A 39 -3.94 10.15 15.94
N VAL A 40 -5.12 9.56 16.06
CA VAL A 40 -5.28 8.12 16.36
C VAL A 40 -5.41 7.26 15.09
N ALA A 41 -5.58 7.88 13.92
CA ALA A 41 -5.73 7.23 12.62
C ALA A 41 -5.29 8.16 11.49
N GLU A 42 -5.05 7.60 10.30
CA GLU A 42 -4.63 8.36 9.09
C GLU A 42 -5.78 9.17 8.44
N ARG A 43 -6.95 9.21 9.04
CA ARG A 43 -8.08 9.95 8.46
C ARG A 43 -7.89 11.46 8.64
N ILE A 44 -7.92 12.17 7.51
CA ILE A 44 -7.94 13.63 7.45
C ILE A 44 -9.17 14.11 6.69
N TYR A 45 -9.59 15.34 6.96
CA TYR A 45 -10.77 15.96 6.34
C TYR A 45 -10.37 17.25 5.66
N VAL A 46 -11.00 17.56 4.53
CA VAL A 46 -10.82 18.86 3.86
C VAL A 46 -11.15 19.99 4.83
N GLY A 47 -10.23 20.96 4.91
CA GLY A 47 -10.31 22.08 5.88
C GLY A 47 -9.69 21.77 7.25
N GLN A 48 -9.33 20.52 7.55
CA GLN A 48 -8.62 20.20 8.78
C GLN A 48 -7.23 20.85 8.79
N GLN A 49 -6.84 21.41 9.93
CA GLN A 49 -5.47 21.91 10.12
C GLN A 49 -4.62 20.82 10.75
N ILE A 50 -3.45 20.61 10.18
CA ILE A 50 -2.42 19.71 10.71
C ILE A 50 -1.06 20.41 10.76
N TYR A 51 -0.26 20.06 11.74
CA TYR A 51 1.12 20.51 11.83
C TYR A 51 2.00 19.70 10.87
N VAL A 52 2.83 20.41 10.11
CA VAL A 52 3.81 19.82 9.18
C VAL A 52 5.19 20.42 9.48
N PRO A 53 6.30 19.71 9.26
CA PRO A 53 7.62 20.29 9.36
C PRO A 53 7.75 21.51 8.46
N GLN A 54 8.36 22.59 8.92
CA GLN A 54 8.61 23.75 8.07
C GLN A 54 9.56 23.33 6.95
N LYS A 55 9.11 23.48 5.70
CA LYS A 55 9.93 23.19 4.53
C LYS A 55 11.15 24.12 4.55
N ALA A 56 12.35 23.56 4.68
CA ALA A 56 13.57 24.32 4.46
C ALA A 56 13.49 24.92 3.04
N GLU A 57 13.60 26.24 2.93
CA GLU A 57 13.65 26.91 1.64
C GLU A 57 14.73 26.27 0.78
N ALA A 58 14.39 26.00 -0.49
CA ALA A 58 15.25 25.35 -1.44
C ALA A 58 16.57 26.11 -1.59
N VAL A 59 17.63 25.62 -0.99
CA VAL A 59 18.98 26.02 -1.32
C VAL A 59 19.29 25.37 -2.68
N THR A 60 19.57 26.22 -3.66
CA THR A 60 20.00 25.88 -5.03
C THR A 60 21.04 24.74 -5.01
N PRO A 61 20.98 23.78 -5.95
CA PRO A 61 21.83 22.59 -5.88
C PRO A 61 23.29 22.96 -6.16
N GLN A 62 24.11 22.94 -5.14
CA GLN A 62 25.55 22.76 -5.33
C GLN A 62 25.86 21.28 -5.39
N THR A 63 26.42 20.91 -6.50
CA THR A 63 27.03 19.62 -6.82
C THR A 63 27.89 19.10 -5.67
N GLN A 64 27.48 17.98 -5.05
CA GLN A 64 28.39 17.18 -4.24
C GLN A 64 28.26 15.70 -4.58
N THR A 65 29.32 15.26 -5.14
CA THR A 65 29.96 13.95 -5.31
C THR A 65 29.35 12.76 -4.59
N LYS A 66 29.10 11.73 -5.40
CA LYS A 66 28.76 10.36 -5.05
C LYS A 66 29.63 9.79 -3.92
N THR A 67 29.00 9.24 -2.90
CA THR A 67 29.60 8.13 -2.14
C THR A 67 28.69 6.92 -2.32
N ALA A 68 29.23 5.95 -3.04
CA ALA A 68 28.58 4.68 -3.31
C ALA A 68 28.56 3.84 -2.04
N THR A 69 27.39 3.45 -1.58
CA THR A 69 27.23 2.35 -0.63
C THR A 69 26.52 1.21 -1.35
N THR A 70 27.21 0.11 -1.40
CA THR A 70 26.95 -1.16 -2.08
C THR A 70 25.56 -1.71 -1.77
N GLU A 71 24.64 -1.60 -2.71
CA GLU A 71 23.41 -2.41 -2.72
C GLU A 71 23.73 -3.77 -3.35
N LYS A 72 23.59 -4.82 -2.56
CA LYS A 72 23.65 -6.20 -3.06
C LYS A 72 22.48 -6.45 -4.00
N ASN A 73 22.80 -6.67 -5.26
CA ASN A 73 21.90 -7.13 -6.31
C ASN A 73 21.25 -8.45 -5.93
N TYR A 74 19.92 -8.45 -5.77
CA TYR A 74 19.09 -9.62 -6.00
C TYR A 74 18.46 -9.50 -7.38
N VAL A 75 19.11 -10.07 -8.36
CA VAL A 75 18.53 -10.31 -9.69
C VAL A 75 17.67 -11.56 -9.57
N ALA A 76 16.36 -11.41 -9.68
CA ALA A 76 15.47 -12.52 -9.98
C ALA A 76 14.92 -12.27 -11.39
N GLU A 77 15.39 -13.06 -12.32
CA GLU A 77 14.88 -13.14 -13.69
C GLU A 77 13.41 -13.60 -13.67
N ASN A 78 12.53 -12.76 -14.15
CA ASN A 78 11.42 -13.13 -15.03
C ASN A 78 10.83 -11.85 -15.66
N GLN A 79 11.49 -11.37 -16.71
CA GLN A 79 11.03 -10.23 -17.48
C GLN A 79 10.14 -10.76 -18.62
N ASN A 80 8.82 -10.71 -18.45
CA ASN A 80 7.86 -10.58 -19.56
C ASN A 80 6.43 -10.29 -19.10
N ALA A 81 6.23 -9.46 -18.09
CA ALA A 81 4.96 -8.77 -17.88
C ALA A 81 5.27 -7.28 -17.82
N ASN A 82 4.65 -6.50 -18.71
CA ASN A 82 4.74 -5.04 -18.67
C ASN A 82 4.31 -4.58 -17.26
N PRO A 83 5.22 -4.16 -16.37
CA PRO A 83 4.84 -3.81 -15.01
C PRO A 83 3.91 -2.60 -15.11
N LEU A 84 2.77 -2.65 -14.42
CA LEU A 84 1.95 -1.48 -14.23
C LEU A 84 2.84 -0.40 -13.62
N SER A 85 2.95 0.75 -14.30
CA SER A 85 3.69 1.89 -13.75
C SER A 85 2.87 2.51 -12.63
N LEU A 86 3.00 1.94 -11.43
CA LEU A 86 2.31 2.43 -10.24
C LEU A 86 3.08 3.60 -9.63
N SER A 87 2.35 4.62 -9.21
CA SER A 87 2.88 5.70 -8.37
C SER A 87 3.19 5.19 -6.96
N ASP A 88 4.07 5.90 -6.24
CA ASP A 88 4.34 5.60 -4.82
C ASP A 88 3.07 5.64 -3.97
N GLU A 89 2.11 6.49 -4.32
CA GLU A 89 0.82 6.58 -3.65
C GLU A 89 -0.01 5.31 -3.87
N GLU A 90 -0.09 4.80 -5.10
CA GLU A 90 -0.81 3.56 -5.39
C GLU A 90 -0.17 2.35 -4.70
N ILE A 91 1.17 2.31 -4.64
CA ILE A 91 1.90 1.30 -3.87
C ILE A 91 1.55 1.40 -2.38
N TYR A 92 1.47 2.61 -1.83
CA TYR A 92 1.11 2.82 -0.43
C TYR A 92 -0.36 2.43 -0.16
N MET A 93 -1.29 2.80 -1.05
CA MET A 93 -2.69 2.37 -0.97
C MET A 93 -2.81 0.84 -0.99
N MET A 94 -2.08 0.17 -1.88
CA MET A 94 -2.02 -1.29 -1.93
C MET A 94 -1.43 -1.88 -0.63
N ALA A 95 -0.38 -1.28 -0.07
CA ALA A 95 0.22 -1.72 1.19
C ALA A 95 -0.76 -1.61 2.38
N LYS A 96 -1.58 -0.56 2.43
CA LYS A 96 -2.65 -0.42 3.43
C LYS A 96 -3.66 -1.56 3.32
N MET A 97 -4.05 -1.91 2.10
CA MET A 97 -4.97 -3.02 1.87
C MET A 97 -4.34 -4.37 2.27
N ILE A 98 -3.09 -4.61 1.87
CA ILE A 98 -2.34 -5.82 2.27
C ILE A 98 -2.26 -5.91 3.79
N TYR A 99 -1.96 -4.81 4.48
CA TYR A 99 -1.91 -4.78 5.94
C TYR A 99 -3.27 -5.11 6.57
N GLY A 100 -4.34 -4.52 6.08
CA GLY A 100 -5.69 -4.77 6.57
C GLY A 100 -6.14 -6.23 6.39
N GLU A 101 -5.87 -6.80 5.22
CA GLU A 101 -6.36 -8.13 4.84
C GLU A 101 -5.41 -9.27 5.27
N ALA A 102 -4.10 -9.04 5.29
CA ALA A 102 -3.10 -10.12 5.33
C ALA A 102 -1.95 -9.90 6.34
N ARG A 103 -2.04 -8.96 7.30
CA ARG A 103 -0.95 -8.72 8.27
C ARG A 103 -0.60 -9.94 9.14
N GLY A 104 -1.53 -10.88 9.30
CA GLY A 104 -1.32 -12.13 10.03
C GLY A 104 -0.84 -13.29 9.15
N GLU A 105 -0.78 -13.10 7.84
CA GLU A 105 -0.33 -14.11 6.89
C GLU A 105 1.20 -14.09 6.73
N SER A 106 1.73 -15.18 6.15
CA SER A 106 3.13 -15.22 5.73
C SER A 106 3.45 -14.08 4.77
N TYR A 107 4.73 -13.73 4.64
CA TYR A 107 5.16 -12.72 3.68
C TYR A 107 4.69 -13.04 2.24
N GLN A 108 4.78 -14.31 1.83
CA GLN A 108 4.26 -14.76 0.54
C GLN A 108 2.74 -14.54 0.41
N GLY A 109 1.98 -14.74 1.49
CA GLY A 109 0.54 -14.46 1.52
C GLY A 109 0.23 -12.97 1.37
N GLN A 110 1.07 -12.10 1.94
CA GLN A 110 0.96 -10.65 1.76
C GLN A 110 1.24 -10.24 0.31
N VAL A 111 2.28 -10.79 -0.32
CA VAL A 111 2.58 -10.58 -1.76
C VAL A 111 1.42 -11.07 -2.62
N ALA A 112 0.83 -12.23 -2.28
CA ALA A 112 -0.30 -12.82 -2.99
C ALA A 112 -1.53 -11.90 -3.00
N VAL A 113 -1.87 -11.27 -1.88
CA VAL A 113 -2.96 -10.28 -1.84
C VAL A 113 -2.66 -9.08 -2.74
N GLY A 114 -1.42 -8.57 -2.74
CA GLY A 114 -0.99 -7.51 -3.65
C GLY A 114 -1.12 -7.93 -5.12
N ALA A 115 -0.71 -9.14 -5.46
CA ALA A 115 -0.82 -9.69 -6.81
C ALA A 115 -2.28 -9.78 -7.29
N VAL A 116 -3.21 -10.24 -6.43
CA VAL A 116 -4.65 -10.27 -6.78
C VAL A 116 -5.18 -8.87 -7.07
N ILE A 117 -4.80 -7.85 -6.31
CA ILE A 117 -5.19 -6.46 -6.58
C ILE A 117 -4.74 -6.05 -7.98
N LEU A 118 -3.48 -6.31 -8.33
CA LEU A 118 -2.92 -5.97 -9.65
C LEU A 118 -3.52 -6.79 -10.79
N ASN A 119 -3.85 -8.05 -10.55
CA ASN A 119 -4.53 -8.91 -11.52
C ASN A 119 -5.94 -8.40 -11.81
N ARG A 120 -6.65 -7.89 -10.79
CA ARG A 120 -7.95 -7.24 -10.99
C ARG A 120 -7.83 -5.99 -11.86
N ILE A 121 -6.85 -5.12 -11.61
CA ILE A 121 -6.63 -3.90 -12.42
C ILE A 121 -6.38 -4.26 -13.90
N LYS A 122 -5.70 -5.37 -14.17
CA LYS A 122 -5.43 -5.86 -15.53
C LYS A 122 -6.61 -6.55 -16.19
N SER A 123 -7.57 -7.02 -15.41
CA SER A 123 -8.73 -7.78 -15.91
C SER A 123 -9.86 -6.85 -16.34
N SER A 124 -10.43 -7.09 -17.53
CA SER A 124 -11.61 -6.37 -18.01
C SER A 124 -12.88 -6.57 -17.16
N SER A 125 -12.86 -7.55 -16.25
CA SER A 125 -13.98 -7.84 -15.36
C SER A 125 -14.01 -6.97 -14.10
N PHE A 126 -12.99 -6.13 -13.88
CA PHE A 126 -12.83 -5.28 -12.71
C PHE A 126 -12.52 -3.84 -13.11
N PRO A 127 -12.61 -2.88 -12.18
CA PRO A 127 -12.13 -1.53 -12.42
C PRO A 127 -10.64 -1.53 -12.78
N ASN A 128 -10.23 -0.66 -13.70
CA ASN A 128 -8.87 -0.58 -14.22
C ASN A 128 -7.97 0.42 -13.46
N THR A 129 -8.36 0.83 -12.26
CA THR A 129 -7.60 1.74 -11.39
C THR A 129 -7.42 1.15 -10.00
N MET A 130 -6.36 1.55 -9.30
CA MET A 130 -6.09 1.13 -7.93
C MET A 130 -7.28 1.45 -7.01
N GLU A 131 -7.73 2.70 -7.00
CA GLU A 131 -8.87 3.12 -6.19
C GLU A 131 -10.14 2.34 -6.54
N GLY A 132 -10.42 2.16 -7.83
CA GLY A 132 -11.60 1.44 -8.30
C GLY A 132 -11.64 0.00 -7.79
N VAL A 133 -10.48 -0.68 -7.78
CA VAL A 133 -10.38 -2.06 -7.26
C VAL A 133 -10.46 -2.09 -5.75
N LEU A 134 -9.71 -1.23 -5.05
CA LEU A 134 -9.63 -1.26 -3.58
C LEU A 134 -10.94 -0.89 -2.91
N PHE A 135 -11.68 0.06 -3.48
CA PHE A 135 -12.95 0.54 -2.90
C PHE A 135 -14.19 -0.03 -3.58
N GLN A 136 -14.03 -1.05 -4.43
CA GLN A 136 -15.16 -1.77 -5.00
C GLN A 136 -16.00 -2.38 -3.87
N ASN A 137 -17.31 -2.15 -3.92
CA ASN A 137 -18.23 -2.53 -2.84
C ASN A 137 -18.09 -4.01 -2.45
N LYS A 138 -17.87 -4.28 -1.17
CA LYS A 138 -17.77 -5.61 -0.54
C LYS A 138 -16.64 -6.52 -1.08
N GLN A 139 -15.62 -5.97 -1.75
CA GLN A 139 -14.50 -6.78 -2.26
C GLN A 139 -13.42 -7.01 -1.20
N PHE A 140 -13.19 -6.03 -0.33
CA PHE A 140 -12.22 -6.11 0.75
C PHE A 140 -12.88 -5.76 2.08
N SER A 141 -12.70 -6.63 3.07
CA SER A 141 -13.27 -6.43 4.42
C SER A 141 -12.61 -5.26 5.15
N ALA A 142 -11.32 -5.04 4.89
CA ALA A 142 -10.51 -4.01 5.54
C ALA A 142 -11.05 -2.58 5.34
N VAL A 143 -11.78 -2.31 4.26
CA VAL A 143 -12.43 -1.00 4.05
C VAL A 143 -13.63 -0.84 4.99
N GLY A 144 -14.47 -1.89 5.09
CA GLY A 144 -15.69 -1.85 5.87
C GLY A 144 -15.47 -1.84 7.39
N ASP A 145 -14.44 -2.53 7.87
CA ASP A 145 -14.11 -2.64 9.30
C ASP A 145 -13.06 -1.61 9.77
N GLY A 146 -12.60 -0.74 8.86
CA GLY A 146 -11.69 0.34 9.18
C GLY A 146 -10.20 -0.04 9.19
N GLN A 147 -9.85 -1.30 8.96
CA GLN A 147 -8.44 -1.77 8.96
C GLN A 147 -7.61 -1.13 7.85
N TYR A 148 -8.23 -0.79 6.71
CA TYR A 148 -7.57 -0.07 5.62
C TYR A 148 -6.99 1.29 6.04
N TYR A 149 -7.56 1.92 7.06
CA TYR A 149 -7.12 3.25 7.50
C TYR A 149 -5.97 3.22 8.52
N LEU A 150 -5.45 2.03 8.83
CA LEU A 150 -4.24 1.88 9.65
C LEU A 150 -2.99 2.05 8.79
N SER A 151 -1.90 2.54 9.41
CA SER A 151 -0.60 2.60 8.76
C SER A 151 -0.06 1.20 8.47
N PRO A 152 0.38 0.92 7.23
CA PRO A 152 0.97 -0.36 6.91
C PRO A 152 2.35 -0.50 7.58
N ASN A 153 2.69 -1.70 7.98
CA ASN A 153 4.02 -2.01 8.47
C ASN A 153 5.03 -2.22 7.31
N ASP A 154 6.32 -2.34 7.64
CA ASP A 154 7.38 -2.54 6.64
C ASP A 154 7.18 -3.81 5.80
N SER A 155 6.62 -4.87 6.39
CA SER A 155 6.33 -6.12 5.67
C SER A 155 5.29 -5.89 4.56
N ALA A 156 4.20 -5.19 4.86
CA ALA A 156 3.17 -4.89 3.88
C ALA A 156 3.66 -3.92 2.79
N LEU A 157 4.48 -2.92 3.15
CA LEU A 157 5.12 -2.02 2.19
C LEU A 157 6.06 -2.77 1.25
N LYS A 158 6.87 -3.68 1.79
CA LYS A 158 7.77 -4.51 0.99
C LYS A 158 6.99 -5.45 0.07
N ALA A 159 5.93 -6.08 0.57
CA ALA A 159 5.07 -6.97 -0.22
C ALA A 159 4.38 -6.22 -1.37
N ALA A 160 3.87 -5.01 -1.13
CA ALA A 160 3.29 -4.17 -2.17
C ALA A 160 4.29 -3.84 -3.27
N ARG A 161 5.51 -3.44 -2.91
CA ARG A 161 6.58 -3.16 -3.90
C ARG A 161 6.99 -4.40 -4.68
N GLU A 162 7.02 -5.56 -4.05
CA GLU A 162 7.36 -6.82 -4.71
C GLU A 162 6.27 -7.23 -5.71
N ALA A 163 5.00 -7.16 -5.33
CA ALA A 163 3.88 -7.36 -6.24
C ALA A 163 3.91 -6.37 -7.42
N ALA A 164 4.19 -5.07 -7.15
CA ALA A 164 4.31 -4.03 -8.19
C ALA A 164 5.43 -4.31 -9.19
N LYS A 165 6.50 -5.03 -8.78
CA LYS A 165 7.58 -5.48 -9.66
C LYS A 165 7.20 -6.72 -10.48
N GLY A 166 5.99 -7.25 -10.31
CA GLY A 166 5.48 -8.39 -11.09
C GLY A 166 5.48 -9.72 -10.35
N ALA A 167 5.84 -9.78 -9.07
CA ALA A 167 5.73 -11.00 -8.29
C ALA A 167 4.26 -11.40 -8.14
N ASP A 168 3.90 -12.56 -8.66
CA ASP A 168 2.55 -13.12 -8.57
C ASP A 168 2.58 -14.60 -8.21
N PRO A 169 2.60 -14.93 -6.91
CA PRO A 169 2.52 -16.31 -6.46
C PRO A 169 1.13 -16.93 -6.62
N THR A 170 0.15 -16.17 -7.14
CA THR A 170 -1.23 -16.61 -7.32
C THR A 170 -1.56 -17.06 -8.75
N TYR A 171 -0.59 -16.95 -9.66
CA TYR A 171 -0.71 -17.35 -11.07
C TYR A 171 -1.90 -16.71 -11.79
N GLY A 172 -2.10 -15.41 -11.59
CA GLY A 172 -3.16 -14.66 -12.26
C GLY A 172 -4.52 -14.67 -11.54
N SER A 173 -4.60 -15.21 -10.33
CA SER A 173 -5.85 -15.24 -9.57
C SER A 173 -6.43 -13.84 -9.34
N THR A 174 -7.75 -13.73 -9.46
CA THR A 174 -8.49 -12.49 -9.20
C THR A 174 -9.39 -12.58 -7.97
N PHE A 175 -9.51 -13.76 -7.37
CA PHE A 175 -10.25 -14.02 -6.13
C PHE A 175 -9.36 -14.70 -5.10
N TYR A 176 -9.63 -14.39 -3.83
CA TYR A 176 -9.09 -15.14 -2.71
C TYR A 176 -10.06 -15.10 -1.53
N TRP A 177 -10.00 -16.11 -0.67
CA TRP A 177 -10.75 -16.16 0.58
C TRP A 177 -10.14 -17.17 1.53
N ASN A 178 -10.47 -17.02 2.81
CA ASN A 178 -10.17 -18.04 3.81
C ASN A 178 -11.38 -18.99 3.90
N PRO A 179 -11.26 -20.26 3.50
CA PRO A 179 -12.38 -21.20 3.47
C PRO A 179 -12.92 -21.54 4.87
N VAL A 180 -12.10 -21.38 5.92
CA VAL A 180 -12.52 -21.58 7.31
C VAL A 180 -13.40 -20.42 7.78
N LYS A 181 -13.07 -19.17 7.38
CA LYS A 181 -13.83 -17.98 7.75
C LYS A 181 -15.09 -17.76 6.89
N ALA A 182 -15.10 -18.29 5.67
CA ALA A 182 -16.21 -18.16 4.72
C ALA A 182 -16.62 -19.51 4.13
N PRO A 183 -16.99 -20.52 4.97
CA PRO A 183 -17.23 -21.88 4.49
C PRO A 183 -18.46 -21.99 3.57
N ASN A 184 -19.44 -21.13 3.72
CA ASN A 184 -20.72 -21.20 3.01
C ASN A 184 -20.84 -20.16 1.88
N ASN A 185 -19.74 -19.61 1.38
CA ASN A 185 -19.77 -18.68 0.26
C ASN A 185 -19.86 -19.46 -1.07
N SER A 186 -21.09 -19.72 -1.52
CA SER A 186 -21.34 -20.49 -2.74
C SER A 186 -20.70 -19.88 -3.99
N PHE A 187 -20.63 -18.55 -4.09
CA PHE A 187 -20.00 -17.86 -5.21
C PHE A 187 -18.48 -18.12 -5.27
N LEU A 188 -17.79 -17.99 -4.13
CA LEU A 188 -16.35 -18.22 -4.07
C LEU A 188 -16.03 -19.72 -4.20
N ASN A 189 -16.81 -20.57 -3.53
CA ASN A 189 -16.60 -22.02 -3.57
C ASN A 189 -16.84 -22.65 -4.95
N ALA A 190 -17.54 -21.94 -5.86
CA ALA A 190 -17.72 -22.39 -7.25
C ALA A 190 -16.55 -21.97 -8.17
N LYS A 191 -15.60 -21.17 -7.69
CA LYS A 191 -14.44 -20.74 -8.49
C LYS A 191 -13.40 -21.85 -8.58
N PRO A 192 -12.75 -22.03 -9.75
CA PRO A 192 -11.64 -22.96 -9.88
C PRO A 192 -10.46 -22.51 -9.04
N ILE A 193 -10.09 -23.28 -8.02
CA ILE A 193 -8.93 -22.99 -7.17
C ILE A 193 -7.66 -23.22 -7.98
N ILE A 194 -6.78 -22.21 -8.01
CA ILE A 194 -5.50 -22.24 -8.69
C ILE A 194 -4.39 -22.62 -7.72
N THR A 195 -4.38 -21.99 -6.53
CA THR A 195 -3.35 -22.28 -5.51
C THR A 195 -3.86 -21.98 -4.10
N THR A 196 -3.09 -22.43 -3.11
CA THR A 196 -3.32 -22.13 -1.69
C THR A 196 -2.03 -21.61 -1.07
N ILE A 197 -2.10 -20.49 -0.37
CA ILE A 197 -0.97 -19.87 0.34
C ILE A 197 -1.44 -19.48 1.73
N GLY A 198 -0.80 -20.05 2.76
CA GLY A 198 -1.21 -19.84 4.14
C GLY A 198 -2.65 -20.30 4.39
N SER A 199 -3.46 -19.44 4.94
CA SER A 199 -4.87 -19.72 5.23
C SER A 199 -5.83 -19.38 4.08
N HIS A 200 -5.33 -18.88 2.95
CA HIS A 200 -6.12 -18.43 1.82
C HIS A 200 -6.02 -19.36 0.62
N VAL A 201 -7.15 -19.60 -0.04
CA VAL A 201 -7.20 -20.16 -1.39
C VAL A 201 -7.33 -19.03 -2.41
N PHE A 202 -6.73 -19.24 -3.59
CA PHE A 202 -6.69 -18.29 -4.69
C PHE A 202 -7.30 -18.91 -5.95
N ALA A 203 -8.12 -18.13 -6.68
CA ALA A 203 -8.92 -18.62 -7.80
C ALA A 203 -9.03 -17.54 -8.91
N GLY A 204 -9.39 -17.99 -10.11
CA GLY A 204 -9.57 -17.14 -11.29
C GLY A 204 -10.90 -17.31 -12.01
#